data_bd153ff93eb108107b3b12aae696d6c9
#
_entry.id   bd153ff93eb108107b3b12aae696d6c9
#
_cell.length_a   1.000
_cell.length_b   1.000
_cell.length_c   1.000
_cell.angle_alpha   90.00
_cell.angle_beta   90.00
_cell.angle_gamma   90.00
#
_symmetry.space_group_name_H-M   'P 1'
#
loop_
_entity.id
_entity.type
_entity.pdbx_description
1 polymer ?
#
loop_
_entity_poly.entity_id
_entity_poly.type
_entity_poly.pdbx_seq_one_letter_code
_entity_poly.pdbx_strand_id
1 'polypeptide(L)'
;GPFPIYLLFFGMFVGGCAGSTTCGIKVFRFQILFETLKMQIQKLLHPHGVFVPHYNHRKIQDEVTSSVMSFFFIFILSFITITLLLSMTELDFVTSLSAAATSLANVGPGLGATIGPENSFYAVSDPAKWILIFSMLLGRLEILTVLVIFHPAFWKK
;
A
#
# COMPACT_ATOMS: atom_id res chain seq x y z
N GLY A 1 -6.94 15.95 20.66
CA GLY A 1 -7.09 16.59 19.36
C GLY A 1 -7.04 15.54 18.22
N PRO A 2 -7.43 15.84 16.98
CA PRO A 2 -7.49 14.86 15.87
C PRO A 2 -6.11 14.46 15.32
N PHE A 3 -5.03 15.16 15.67
CA PHE A 3 -3.68 14.91 15.14
C PHE A 3 -3.18 13.47 15.33
N PRO A 4 -3.32 12.80 16.49
CA PRO A 4 -2.89 11.42 16.67
C PRO A 4 -3.61 10.46 15.73
N ILE A 5 -4.87 10.72 15.41
CA ILE A 5 -5.69 9.89 14.50
C ILE A 5 -5.11 9.93 13.08
N TYR A 6 -4.78 11.14 12.60
CA TYR A 6 -4.14 11.29 11.27
C TYR A 6 -2.76 10.63 11.22
N LEU A 7 -1.95 10.80 12.30
CA LEU A 7 -0.64 10.18 12.38
C LEU A 7 -0.73 8.65 12.34
N LEU A 8 -1.67 8.07 13.08
CA LEU A 8 -1.92 6.63 13.06
C LEU A 8 -2.39 6.16 11.67
N PHE A 9 -3.30 6.91 11.02
CA PHE A 9 -3.79 6.58 9.70
C PHE A 9 -2.65 6.53 8.66
N PHE A 10 -1.80 7.55 8.61
CA PHE A 10 -0.64 7.54 7.72
C PHE A 10 0.39 6.47 8.11
N GLY A 11 0.55 6.21 9.41
CA GLY A 11 1.41 5.14 9.92
C GLY A 11 1.00 3.75 9.46
N MET A 12 -0.29 3.49 9.19
CA MET A 12 -0.79 2.20 8.69
C MET A 12 -0.17 1.80 7.34
N PHE A 13 0.18 2.77 6.49
CA PHE A 13 0.77 2.51 5.18
C PHE A 13 2.25 2.16 5.24
N VAL A 14 2.94 2.55 6.31
CA VAL A 14 4.38 2.31 6.49
C VAL A 14 4.58 0.92 7.07
N GLY A 15 5.05 0.02 6.23
CA GLY A 15 5.38 -1.35 6.63
C GLY A 15 6.76 -1.48 7.28
N GLY A 16 7.19 -2.72 7.52
CA GLY A 16 8.48 -3.02 8.14
C GLY A 16 9.66 -3.02 7.19
N CYS A 17 10.76 -3.63 7.64
CA CYS A 17 12.01 -3.78 6.89
C CYS A 17 11.85 -4.71 5.67
N ALA A 18 12.81 -4.66 4.74
CA ALA A 18 12.80 -5.43 3.49
C ALA A 18 12.63 -6.95 3.68
N GLY A 19 13.24 -7.54 4.71
CA GLY A 19 13.12 -8.97 5.03
C GLY A 19 11.99 -9.34 5.99
N SER A 20 11.15 -8.38 6.38
CA SER A 20 10.04 -8.60 7.30
C SER A 20 8.82 -9.21 6.60
N THR A 21 8.06 -10.03 7.33
CA THR A 21 6.74 -10.52 6.91
C THR A 21 5.64 -9.47 7.05
N THR A 22 5.97 -8.25 7.45
CA THR A 22 5.04 -7.13 7.61
C THR A 22 4.45 -6.74 6.25
N CYS A 23 3.14 -6.52 6.23
CA CYS A 23 2.42 -6.00 5.07
C CYS A 23 2.57 -4.48 4.97
N GLY A 24 1.87 -3.86 4.02
CA GLY A 24 2.01 -2.43 3.73
C GLY A 24 3.23 -2.13 2.84
N ILE A 25 3.55 -0.85 2.73
CA ILE A 25 4.65 -0.40 1.88
C ILE A 25 5.95 -0.45 2.68
N LYS A 26 6.82 -1.43 2.36
CA LYS A 26 8.10 -1.62 3.07
C LYS A 26 8.99 -0.38 2.96
N VAL A 27 9.69 -0.06 4.05
CA VAL A 27 10.51 1.16 4.18
C VAL A 27 11.53 1.33 3.05
N PHE A 28 12.15 0.24 2.58
CA PHE A 28 13.13 0.33 1.48
C PHE A 28 12.52 0.88 0.18
N ARG A 29 11.22 0.63 -0.09
CA ARG A 29 10.53 1.17 -1.26
C ARG A 29 10.40 2.69 -1.18
N PHE A 30 10.11 3.22 0.01
CA PHE A 30 10.11 4.68 0.22
C PHE A 30 11.49 5.29 0.00
N GLN A 31 12.56 4.61 0.47
CA GLN A 31 13.92 5.09 0.27
C GLN A 31 14.32 5.12 -1.20
N ILE A 32 14.01 4.05 -1.97
CA ILE A 32 14.25 4.01 -3.42
C ILE A 32 13.46 5.12 -4.13
N LEU A 33 12.19 5.32 -3.77
CA LEU A 33 11.35 6.35 -4.35
C LEU A 33 11.94 7.75 -4.08
N PHE A 34 12.38 8.01 -2.85
CA PHE A 34 12.97 9.28 -2.46
C PHE A 34 14.29 9.58 -3.21
N GLU A 35 15.19 8.58 -3.32
CA GLU A 35 16.43 8.73 -4.08
C GLU A 35 16.17 8.92 -5.58
N THR A 36 15.16 8.24 -6.13
CA THR A 36 14.74 8.44 -7.53
C THR A 36 14.18 9.84 -7.75
N LEU A 37 13.36 10.34 -6.83
CA LEU A 37 12.81 11.71 -6.89
C LEU A 37 13.94 12.74 -6.82
N LYS A 38 14.87 12.58 -5.90
CA LYS A 38 16.05 13.45 -5.77
C LYS A 38 16.88 13.49 -7.06
N MET A 39 17.13 12.32 -7.66
CA MET A 39 17.82 12.22 -8.94
C MET A 39 17.07 12.97 -10.05
N GLN A 40 15.73 12.82 -10.13
CA GLN A 40 14.93 13.52 -11.15
C GLN A 40 14.99 15.04 -10.97
N ILE A 41 14.92 15.54 -9.74
CA ILE A 41 15.08 16.96 -9.44
C ILE A 41 16.47 17.45 -9.88
N GLN A 42 17.52 16.69 -9.59
CA GLN A 42 18.89 17.03 -10.01
C GLN A 42 19.04 17.06 -11.52
N LYS A 43 18.42 16.13 -12.27
CA LYS A 43 18.39 16.16 -13.74
C LYS A 43 17.68 17.37 -14.32
N LEU A 44 16.62 17.84 -13.67
CA LEU A 44 15.91 19.05 -14.09
C LEU A 44 16.76 20.32 -13.88
N LEU A 45 17.54 20.35 -12.79
CA LEU A 45 18.43 21.48 -12.51
C LEU A 45 19.68 21.47 -13.40
N HIS A 46 20.19 20.29 -13.74
CA HIS A 46 21.42 20.10 -14.54
C HIS A 46 21.16 19.09 -15.66
N PRO A 47 20.58 19.51 -16.80
CA PRO A 47 20.17 18.61 -17.88
C PRO A 47 21.29 17.77 -18.49
N HIS A 48 22.54 18.24 -18.43
CA HIS A 48 23.71 17.55 -18.97
C HIS A 48 24.46 16.72 -17.89
N GLY A 49 23.97 16.70 -16.64
CA GLY A 49 24.57 15.93 -15.54
C GLY A 49 24.20 14.45 -15.63
N VAL A 50 25.15 13.57 -15.36
CA VAL A 50 24.90 12.14 -15.22
C VAL A 50 24.70 11.83 -13.73
N PHE A 51 23.46 11.62 -13.32
CA PHE A 51 23.11 11.28 -11.94
C PHE A 51 22.64 9.83 -11.88
N VAL A 52 23.22 9.08 -10.94
CA VAL A 52 22.90 7.67 -10.72
C VAL A 52 22.35 7.51 -9.31
N PRO A 53 21.15 7.00 -9.12
CA PRO A 53 20.60 6.78 -7.79
C PRO A 53 21.35 5.65 -7.09
N HIS A 54 21.65 5.83 -5.81
CA HIS A 54 22.35 4.84 -5.00
C HIS A 54 21.50 4.46 -3.78
N TYR A 55 21.46 3.16 -3.48
CA TYR A 55 20.88 2.62 -2.27
C TYR A 55 21.91 1.73 -1.58
N ASN A 56 22.21 2.01 -0.33
CA ASN A 56 23.18 1.26 0.48
C ASN A 56 24.53 1.05 -0.26
N HIS A 57 25.09 2.14 -0.80
CA HIS A 57 26.35 2.18 -1.59
C HIS A 57 26.32 1.38 -2.91
N ARG A 58 25.16 0.89 -3.35
CA ARG A 58 25.00 0.20 -4.63
C ARG A 58 24.16 1.03 -5.58
N LYS A 59 24.51 0.98 -6.87
CA LYS A 59 23.70 1.59 -7.92
C LYS A 59 22.33 0.91 -7.99
N ILE A 60 21.26 1.71 -7.99
CA ILE A 60 19.92 1.20 -8.22
C ILE A 60 19.74 0.95 -9.72
N GLN A 61 19.34 -0.25 -10.10
CA GLN A 61 19.01 -0.59 -11.47
C GLN A 61 17.66 0.01 -11.86
N ASP A 62 17.51 0.41 -13.11
CA ASP A 62 16.25 1.01 -13.62
C ASP A 62 15.06 0.06 -13.49
N GLU A 63 15.31 -1.25 -13.58
CA GLU A 63 14.29 -2.30 -13.37
C GLU A 63 13.72 -2.29 -11.94
N VAL A 64 14.58 -2.07 -10.93
CA VAL A 64 14.15 -2.00 -9.53
C VAL A 64 13.29 -0.75 -9.31
N THR A 65 13.69 0.38 -9.86
CA THR A 65 12.93 1.63 -9.79
C THR A 65 11.55 1.47 -10.44
N SER A 66 11.50 0.90 -11.63
CA SER A 66 10.25 0.62 -12.35
C SER A 66 9.34 -0.32 -11.57
N SER A 67 9.89 -1.38 -10.98
CA SER A 67 9.14 -2.32 -10.14
C SER A 67 8.55 -1.64 -8.89
N VAL A 68 9.32 -0.78 -8.23
CA VAL A 68 8.83 -0.02 -7.06
C VAL A 68 7.72 0.95 -7.44
N MET A 69 7.86 1.68 -8.56
CA MET A 69 6.82 2.59 -9.06
C MET A 69 5.54 1.84 -9.42
N SER A 70 5.66 0.71 -10.12
CA SER A 70 4.52 -0.16 -10.45
C SER A 70 3.80 -0.67 -9.19
N PHE A 71 4.56 -1.05 -8.15
CA PHE A 71 3.99 -1.47 -6.89
C PHE A 71 3.18 -0.34 -6.23
N PHE A 72 3.73 0.88 -6.16
CA PHE A 72 3.01 2.02 -5.59
C PHE A 72 1.71 2.31 -6.35
N PHE A 73 1.77 2.30 -7.69
CA PHE A 73 0.59 2.51 -8.53
C PHE A 73 -0.51 1.48 -8.24
N ILE A 74 -0.16 0.20 -8.24
CA ILE A 74 -1.10 -0.90 -7.99
C ILE A 74 -1.63 -0.86 -6.55
N PHE A 75 -0.77 -0.53 -5.58
CA PHE A 75 -1.18 -0.41 -4.19
C PHE A 75 -2.23 0.70 -4.00
N ILE A 76 -1.99 1.89 -4.57
CA ILE A 76 -2.93 3.00 -4.50
C ILE A 76 -4.23 2.66 -5.24
N LEU A 77 -4.14 2.05 -6.43
CA LEU A 77 -5.31 1.62 -7.19
C LEU A 77 -6.15 0.60 -6.41
N SER A 78 -5.52 -0.39 -5.80
CA SER A 78 -6.19 -1.38 -4.95
C SER A 78 -6.85 -0.73 -3.74
N PHE A 79 -6.16 0.20 -3.08
CA PHE A 79 -6.70 0.95 -1.94
C PHE A 79 -7.96 1.72 -2.32
N ILE A 80 -7.94 2.46 -3.44
CA ILE A 80 -9.09 3.21 -3.93
C ILE A 80 -10.24 2.26 -4.28
N THR A 81 -9.95 1.18 -4.99
CA THR A 81 -10.97 0.19 -5.40
C THR A 81 -11.65 -0.44 -4.18
N ILE A 82 -10.88 -0.86 -3.17
CA ILE A 82 -11.42 -1.46 -1.95
C ILE A 82 -12.25 -0.44 -1.16
N THR A 83 -11.78 0.80 -1.06
CA THR A 83 -12.53 1.88 -0.39
C THR A 83 -13.88 2.11 -1.08
N LEU A 84 -13.92 2.17 -2.42
CA LEU A 84 -15.15 2.32 -3.19
C LEU A 84 -16.11 1.14 -2.99
N LEU A 85 -15.61 -0.10 -3.03
CA LEU A 85 -16.40 -1.29 -2.78
C LEU A 85 -16.99 -1.29 -1.37
N LEU A 86 -16.22 -0.88 -0.35
CA LEU A 86 -16.70 -0.78 1.02
C LEU A 86 -17.72 0.34 1.19
N SER A 87 -17.56 1.46 0.51
CA SER A 87 -18.55 2.55 0.56
C SER A 87 -19.91 2.15 0.00
N MET A 88 -19.97 1.15 -0.89
CA MET A 88 -21.23 0.58 -1.39
C MET A 88 -21.96 -0.28 -0.34
N THR A 89 -21.32 -0.62 0.76
CA THR A 89 -21.88 -1.46 1.84
C THR A 89 -22.43 -0.65 3.01
N GLU A 90 -22.87 0.59 2.76
CA GLU A 90 -23.47 1.51 3.75
C GLU A 90 -22.53 1.91 4.92
N LEU A 91 -21.23 1.69 4.77
CA LEU A 91 -20.24 2.16 5.74
C LEU A 91 -19.96 3.65 5.57
N ASP A 92 -19.80 4.35 6.69
CA ASP A 92 -19.35 5.75 6.72
C ASP A 92 -18.02 5.92 6.01
N PHE A 93 -17.79 7.10 5.41
CA PHE A 93 -16.57 7.39 4.63
C PHE A 93 -15.28 7.14 5.40
N VAL A 94 -15.20 7.62 6.65
CA VAL A 94 -14.01 7.42 7.50
C VAL A 94 -13.80 5.95 7.81
N THR A 95 -14.88 5.23 8.09
CA THR A 95 -14.87 3.79 8.35
C THR A 95 -14.41 3.02 7.12
N SER A 96 -14.97 3.30 5.94
CA SER A 96 -14.60 2.63 4.68
C SER A 96 -13.13 2.87 4.31
N LEU A 97 -12.67 4.12 4.43
CA LEU A 97 -11.29 4.51 4.13
C LEU A 97 -10.31 3.83 5.08
N SER A 98 -10.58 3.84 6.38
CA SER A 98 -9.70 3.22 7.36
C SER A 98 -9.78 1.69 7.34
N ALA A 99 -10.93 1.10 7.04
CA ALA A 99 -11.09 -0.34 6.84
C ALA A 99 -10.27 -0.84 5.64
N ALA A 100 -10.29 -0.11 4.52
CA ALA A 100 -9.45 -0.41 3.36
C ALA A 100 -7.95 -0.32 3.71
N ALA A 101 -7.54 0.74 4.41
CA ALA A 101 -6.14 0.92 4.83
C ALA A 101 -5.68 -0.21 5.75
N THR A 102 -6.43 -0.49 6.82
CA THR A 102 -6.04 -1.50 7.80
C THR A 102 -6.07 -2.92 7.24
N SER A 103 -7.02 -3.25 6.36
CA SER A 103 -7.10 -4.57 5.72
C SER A 103 -5.97 -4.78 4.72
N LEU A 104 -5.70 -3.81 3.84
CA LEU A 104 -4.64 -3.92 2.83
C LEU A 104 -3.23 -3.92 3.45
N ALA A 105 -3.02 -3.13 4.51
CA ALA A 105 -1.75 -3.11 5.23
C ALA A 105 -1.66 -4.19 6.34
N ASN A 106 -2.74 -4.93 6.61
CA ASN A 106 -2.84 -5.94 7.66
C ASN A 106 -2.44 -5.42 9.05
N VAL A 107 -2.90 -4.23 9.41
CA VAL A 107 -2.61 -3.58 10.71
C VAL A 107 -3.50 -4.13 11.81
N GLY A 108 -4.81 -4.25 11.54
CA GLY A 108 -5.82 -4.77 12.47
C GLY A 108 -6.88 -3.73 12.83
N PRO A 109 -6.63 -2.78 13.73
CA PRO A 109 -7.65 -1.80 14.12
C PRO A 109 -7.90 -0.79 12.99
N GLY A 110 -9.16 -0.41 12.82
CA GLY A 110 -9.56 0.70 11.95
C GLY A 110 -9.79 1.98 12.73
N LEU A 111 -10.29 3.00 12.04
CA LEU A 111 -10.74 4.27 12.60
C LEU A 111 -12.25 4.42 12.35
N GLY A 112 -12.92 5.18 13.19
CA GLY A 112 -14.35 5.40 13.09
C GLY A 112 -15.16 4.70 14.18
N ALA A 113 -16.45 5.00 14.21
CA ALA A 113 -17.34 4.53 15.26
C ALA A 113 -17.60 3.01 15.21
N THR A 114 -17.47 2.38 14.05
CA THR A 114 -17.83 0.97 13.84
C THR A 114 -16.65 0.02 14.05
N ILE A 115 -15.45 0.41 13.58
CA ILE A 115 -14.25 -0.44 13.56
C ILE A 115 -13.05 0.17 14.29
N GLY A 116 -13.32 1.15 15.16
CA GLY A 116 -12.29 1.78 15.99
C GLY A 116 -11.62 0.82 16.97
N PRO A 117 -10.56 1.25 17.66
CA PRO A 117 -9.76 0.39 18.55
C PRO A 117 -10.56 -0.30 19.67
N GLU A 118 -11.69 0.30 20.07
CA GLU A 118 -12.59 -0.26 21.10
C GLU A 118 -13.69 -1.18 20.52
N ASN A 119 -13.82 -1.24 19.20
CA ASN A 119 -14.85 -1.98 18.50
C ASN A 119 -14.27 -3.12 17.67
N SER A 120 -15.14 -3.99 17.18
CA SER A 120 -14.76 -5.13 16.36
C SER A 120 -15.48 -5.11 15.01
N PHE A 121 -14.94 -5.81 14.03
CA PHE A 121 -15.56 -6.00 12.70
C PHE A 121 -16.87 -6.82 12.75
N TYR A 122 -17.35 -7.20 13.94
CA TYR A 122 -18.58 -7.98 14.09
C TYR A 122 -19.80 -7.24 13.53
N ALA A 123 -19.88 -5.93 13.77
CA ALA A 123 -21.01 -5.09 13.34
C ALA A 123 -21.01 -4.78 11.83
N VAL A 124 -19.95 -5.14 11.11
CA VAL A 124 -19.82 -4.91 9.66
C VAL A 124 -20.69 -5.92 8.90
N SER A 125 -21.32 -5.50 7.80
CA SER A 125 -22.12 -6.36 6.95
C SER A 125 -21.33 -7.53 6.34
N ASP A 126 -21.97 -8.65 6.06
CA ASP A 126 -21.28 -9.82 5.51
C ASP A 126 -20.61 -9.56 4.14
N PRO A 127 -21.22 -8.81 3.19
CA PRO A 127 -20.52 -8.43 1.96
C PRO A 127 -19.23 -7.65 2.22
N ALA A 128 -19.27 -6.71 3.17
CA ALA A 128 -18.07 -5.94 3.52
C ALA A 128 -16.99 -6.83 4.15
N LYS A 129 -17.35 -7.81 4.98
CA LYS A 129 -16.40 -8.79 5.52
C LYS A 129 -15.68 -9.57 4.41
N TRP A 130 -16.38 -10.01 3.37
CA TRP A 130 -15.77 -10.70 2.24
C TRP A 130 -14.78 -9.80 1.47
N ILE A 131 -15.13 -8.53 1.25
CA ILE A 131 -14.22 -7.55 0.63
C ILE A 131 -12.96 -7.38 1.48
N LEU A 132 -13.11 -7.26 2.80
CA LEU A 132 -11.99 -7.11 3.74
C LEU A 132 -11.08 -8.36 3.76
N ILE A 133 -11.65 -9.57 3.75
CA ILE A 133 -10.88 -10.82 3.69
C ILE A 133 -10.03 -10.86 2.40
N PHE A 134 -10.63 -10.53 1.25
CA PHE A 134 -9.90 -10.48 -0.01
C PHE A 134 -8.80 -9.41 0.01
N SER A 135 -9.08 -8.24 0.58
CA SER A 135 -8.09 -7.18 0.76
C SER A 135 -6.91 -7.61 1.63
N MET A 136 -7.17 -8.30 2.74
CA MET A 136 -6.12 -8.84 3.61
C MET A 136 -5.23 -9.85 2.89
N LEU A 137 -5.81 -10.72 2.06
CA LEU A 137 -5.05 -11.67 1.23
C LEU A 137 -4.17 -10.94 0.21
N LEU A 138 -4.71 -9.94 -0.48
CA LEU A 138 -3.95 -9.11 -1.41
C LEU A 138 -2.75 -8.44 -0.75
N GLY A 139 -2.96 -7.85 0.43
CA GLY A 139 -1.89 -7.20 1.18
C GLY A 139 -0.82 -8.17 1.68
N ARG A 140 -1.23 -9.38 2.07
CA ARG A 140 -0.32 -10.40 2.63
C ARG A 140 0.56 -11.07 1.59
N LEU A 141 0.00 -11.39 0.42
CA LEU A 141 0.69 -12.16 -0.63
C LEU A 141 1.54 -11.30 -1.58
N GLU A 142 1.73 -10.04 -1.26
CA GLU A 142 2.29 -9.01 -2.17
C GLU A 142 1.46 -8.90 -3.47
N ILE A 143 0.79 -7.79 -3.65
CA ILE A 143 -0.22 -7.55 -4.70
C ILE A 143 0.23 -7.99 -6.09
N LEU A 144 1.52 -7.76 -6.44
CA LEU A 144 2.09 -8.16 -7.73
C LEU A 144 2.07 -9.68 -7.94
N THR A 145 2.36 -10.46 -6.90
CA THR A 145 2.36 -11.93 -6.98
C THR A 145 0.96 -12.47 -7.25
N VAL A 146 -0.05 -11.90 -6.59
CA VAL A 146 -1.45 -12.28 -6.81
C VAL A 146 -1.88 -11.95 -8.24
N LEU A 147 -1.53 -10.77 -8.76
CA LEU A 147 -1.86 -10.37 -10.12
C LEU A 147 -1.23 -11.28 -11.18
N VAL A 148 -0.01 -11.76 -10.96
CA VAL A 148 0.64 -12.73 -11.87
C VAL A 148 -0.15 -14.02 -11.95
N ILE A 149 -0.70 -14.53 -10.85
CA ILE A 149 -1.51 -15.75 -10.83
C ILE A 149 -2.78 -15.59 -11.67
N PHE A 150 -3.40 -14.40 -11.68
CA PHE A 150 -4.58 -14.12 -12.51
C PHE A 150 -4.26 -13.86 -13.99
N HIS A 151 -2.98 -13.67 -14.36
CA HIS A 151 -2.61 -13.43 -15.73
C HIS A 151 -2.64 -14.73 -16.57
N PRO A 152 -3.40 -14.79 -17.68
CA PRO A 152 -3.56 -16.03 -18.45
C PRO A 152 -2.26 -16.61 -19.02
N ALA A 153 -1.23 -15.80 -19.24
CA ALA A 153 0.08 -16.28 -19.70
C ALA A 153 0.81 -17.12 -18.65
N PHE A 154 0.48 -17.00 -17.36
CA PHE A 154 1.05 -17.85 -16.29
C PHE A 154 0.62 -19.31 -16.44
N TRP A 155 -0.61 -19.55 -16.92
CA TRP A 155 -1.20 -20.88 -17.08
C TRP A 155 -0.99 -21.50 -18.47
N LYS A 156 -0.48 -20.71 -19.45
CA LYS A 156 -0.15 -21.18 -20.79
C LYS A 156 1.35 -21.51 -20.87
N LYS A 157 1.74 -22.61 -20.30
CA LYS A 157 3.00 -23.28 -20.62
C LYS A 157 2.73 -24.55 -21.41
#